data_fcb208fac521ba4ff8786fa6bcc1e47b
#
_entry.id   fcb208fac521ba4ff8786fa6bcc1e47b
#
_cell.length_a   1.000
_cell.length_b   1.000
_cell.length_c   1.000
_cell.angle_alpha   90.00
_cell.angle_beta   90.00
_cell.angle_gamma   90.00
#
_symmetry.space_group_name_H-M   'P 1'
#
loop_
_entity.id
_entity.type
_entity.pdbx_description
1 polymer ?
#
loop_
_entity_poly.entity_id
_entity_poly.type
_entity_poly.pdbx_seq_one_letter_code
_entity_poly.pdbx_strand_id
1 'polypeptide(L)'
;MTLVRKIKDKKVNFEFNKEYIKVVTDKIANNDAVFISNSFKEMHPADAADIIEHLNENDRENLIKLNNFKIDPEVFVEINESVQSEVIKYLSKDSIVYILKNLESDDSIKILENIDEKDKNDILSSLPPKDKFILLESLSYPEDSAARIMQREFTAIPSNWSVGQTIDYLRENKDLPEEFLEIFIVDNEFKPIGTVPSSKVLRTSRETKMNLIMNESQMSIPVDMDREEVGHLFENYNLNSACVVDKNNKLVGMITSDDILTVLKEEAEEDVLRLAGVGDEEITDGVLKKTKRRFTWLLLNLFTAIMASVVIGFFQEDIEKVVALAVLMPIVASMGGNAGMQTLAVTIKTIATKELTKNNFSQNIIKEFSIGILNGIIFAIISAIVVQLWFNDTTLSLIISISMILNMIVAGLFGILVPVSLKNMNIDPAIASSVFVTTITDVIGFLSFLGIGAYFFY
;
A
#
# COMPACT_ATOMS: atom_id res chain seq x y z
N MET A 1 -38.80 -13.95 5.97
CA MET A 1 -38.80 -14.72 4.72
C MET A 1 -39.06 -13.87 3.46
N THR A 2 -39.72 -12.72 3.52
CA THR A 2 -40.09 -11.91 2.35
C THR A 2 -38.99 -10.93 1.90
N LEU A 3 -38.12 -10.48 2.79
CA LEU A 3 -36.98 -9.57 2.46
C LEU A 3 -35.82 -10.32 1.78
N VAL A 4 -35.44 -11.49 2.27
CA VAL A 4 -34.36 -12.32 1.71
C VAL A 4 -34.74 -12.81 0.29
N ARG A 5 -36.02 -13.11 0.01
CA ARG A 5 -36.48 -13.46 -1.32
C ARG A 5 -36.46 -12.30 -2.34
N LYS A 6 -36.65 -11.04 -1.88
CA LYS A 6 -36.56 -9.85 -2.75
C LYS A 6 -35.10 -9.50 -3.15
N ILE A 7 -34.15 -9.97 -2.40
CA ILE A 7 -32.71 -9.75 -2.67
C ILE A 7 -32.21 -10.74 -3.74
N LYS A 8 -32.68 -11.99 -3.76
CA LYS A 8 -32.30 -12.99 -4.76
C LYS A 8 -32.74 -12.65 -6.21
N ASP A 9 -33.74 -11.79 -6.41
CA ASP A 9 -34.27 -11.43 -7.73
C ASP A 9 -33.70 -10.15 -8.36
N LYS A 10 -32.79 -9.43 -7.65
CA LYS A 10 -32.08 -8.27 -8.20
C LYS A 10 -30.58 -8.61 -8.34
N LYS A 11 -30.16 -8.93 -9.56
CA LYS A 11 -28.76 -8.93 -9.94
C LYS A 11 -28.11 -7.62 -9.52
N VAL A 12 -27.08 -7.73 -8.63
CA VAL A 12 -25.95 -6.84 -8.49
C VAL A 12 -26.27 -5.35 -8.36
N ASN A 13 -26.57 -4.96 -7.16
CA ASN A 13 -26.14 -3.73 -6.48
C ASN A 13 -26.56 -3.91 -5.02
N PHE A 14 -25.70 -4.50 -4.20
CA PHE A 14 -25.80 -4.31 -2.76
C PHE A 14 -25.37 -2.86 -2.47
N GLU A 15 -26.27 -1.93 -2.75
CA GLU A 15 -26.29 -0.71 -1.95
C GLU A 15 -26.53 -1.19 -0.52
N PHE A 16 -25.54 -1.06 0.32
CA PHE A 16 -25.56 -1.40 1.74
C PHE A 16 -26.83 -0.78 2.35
N ASN A 17 -27.87 -1.61 2.48
CA ASN A 17 -29.14 -1.14 2.99
C ASN A 17 -28.99 -1.05 4.51
N LYS A 18 -28.85 0.19 5.04
CA LYS A 18 -28.83 0.47 6.49
C LYS A 18 -29.95 -0.25 7.26
N GLU A 19 -31.04 -0.61 6.58
CA GLU A 19 -32.13 -1.40 7.16
C GLU A 19 -31.71 -2.85 7.43
N TYR A 20 -30.87 -3.45 6.58
CA TYR A 20 -30.41 -4.82 6.78
C TYR A 20 -29.42 -4.91 7.95
N ILE A 21 -28.52 -3.96 8.08
CA ILE A 21 -27.60 -3.90 9.24
C ILE A 21 -28.40 -3.81 10.55
N LYS A 22 -29.47 -2.98 10.60
CA LYS A 22 -30.35 -2.93 11.79
C LYS A 22 -31.00 -4.27 12.08
N VAL A 23 -31.49 -4.99 11.04
CA VAL A 23 -32.05 -6.32 11.23
C VAL A 23 -31.02 -7.29 11.81
N VAL A 24 -29.80 -7.29 11.29
CA VAL A 24 -28.69 -8.12 11.81
C VAL A 24 -28.39 -7.75 13.25
N THR A 25 -28.24 -6.44 13.57
CA THR A 25 -28.01 -5.96 14.93
C THR A 25 -29.13 -6.40 15.91
N ASP A 26 -30.40 -6.24 15.50
CA ASP A 26 -31.54 -6.68 16.32
C ASP A 26 -31.53 -8.19 16.54
N LYS A 27 -31.12 -8.98 15.54
CA LYS A 27 -31.03 -10.44 15.64
C LYS A 27 -29.87 -10.89 16.53
N ILE A 28 -28.73 -10.19 16.49
CA ILE A 28 -27.60 -10.39 17.42
C ILE A 28 -28.07 -10.13 18.86
N ALA A 29 -28.73 -8.98 19.09
CA ALA A 29 -29.21 -8.60 20.42
C ALA A 29 -30.24 -9.61 20.98
N ASN A 30 -31.02 -10.25 20.12
CA ASN A 30 -32.00 -11.29 20.48
C ASN A 30 -31.41 -12.71 20.53
N ASN A 31 -30.10 -12.88 20.37
CA ASN A 31 -29.40 -14.18 20.33
C ASN A 31 -29.98 -15.17 19.28
N ASP A 32 -30.47 -14.67 18.14
CA ASP A 32 -31.03 -15.50 17.06
C ASP A 32 -29.90 -16.11 16.19
N ALA A 33 -29.13 -17.02 16.80
CA ALA A 33 -28.00 -17.68 16.16
C ALA A 33 -28.37 -18.43 14.87
N VAL A 34 -29.58 -18.96 14.78
CA VAL A 34 -30.04 -19.70 13.59
C VAL A 34 -30.24 -18.76 12.40
N PHE A 35 -30.86 -17.61 12.64
CA PHE A 35 -31.03 -16.61 11.58
C PHE A 35 -29.66 -16.11 11.10
N ILE A 36 -28.77 -15.73 12.01
CA ILE A 36 -27.44 -15.21 11.70
C ILE A 36 -26.61 -16.24 10.92
N SER A 37 -26.50 -17.49 11.43
CA SER A 37 -25.73 -18.53 10.74
C SER A 37 -26.23 -18.82 9.35
N ASN A 38 -27.54 -18.89 9.13
CA ASN A 38 -28.10 -19.12 7.80
C ASN A 38 -27.92 -17.92 6.88
N SER A 39 -28.02 -16.70 7.39
CA SER A 39 -27.85 -15.49 6.61
C SER A 39 -26.40 -15.35 6.12
N PHE A 40 -25.44 -15.53 7.00
CA PHE A 40 -24.01 -15.43 6.65
C PHE A 40 -23.58 -16.55 5.69
N LYS A 41 -24.10 -17.77 5.85
CA LYS A 41 -23.79 -18.90 4.96
C LYS A 41 -24.32 -18.72 3.52
N GLU A 42 -25.37 -17.92 3.33
CA GLU A 42 -25.95 -17.65 2.01
C GLU A 42 -25.37 -16.41 1.33
N MET A 43 -24.52 -15.63 2.02
CA MET A 43 -23.89 -14.40 1.50
C MET A 43 -22.58 -14.70 0.79
N HIS A 44 -22.18 -13.79 -0.09
CA HIS A 44 -20.80 -13.74 -0.57
C HIS A 44 -19.88 -13.35 0.60
N PRO A 45 -18.64 -13.90 0.72
CA PRO A 45 -17.71 -13.57 1.79
C PRO A 45 -17.49 -12.07 1.99
N ALA A 46 -17.26 -11.32 0.91
CA ALA A 46 -17.09 -9.88 0.93
C ALA A 46 -18.29 -9.12 1.52
N ASP A 47 -19.55 -9.53 1.15
CA ASP A 47 -20.76 -8.89 1.69
C ASP A 47 -20.93 -9.18 3.20
N ALA A 48 -20.53 -10.37 3.63
CA ALA A 48 -20.56 -10.75 5.04
C ALA A 48 -19.49 -10.00 5.86
N ALA A 49 -18.30 -9.79 5.30
CA ALA A 49 -17.24 -8.97 5.86
C ALA A 49 -17.70 -7.51 6.03
N ASP A 50 -18.27 -6.91 5.01
CA ASP A 50 -18.82 -5.56 5.04
C ASP A 50 -19.84 -5.38 6.18
N ILE A 51 -20.70 -6.38 6.43
CA ILE A 51 -21.65 -6.33 7.55
C ILE A 51 -20.92 -6.31 8.89
N ILE A 52 -19.92 -7.18 9.06
CA ILE A 52 -19.12 -7.25 10.30
C ILE A 52 -18.43 -5.91 10.56
N GLU A 53 -17.89 -5.27 9.53
CA GLU A 53 -17.22 -3.97 9.63
C GLU A 53 -18.16 -2.85 10.07
N HIS A 54 -19.40 -2.87 9.61
CA HIS A 54 -20.41 -1.86 9.95
C HIS A 54 -21.05 -2.06 11.33
N LEU A 55 -20.86 -3.22 11.99
CA LEU A 55 -21.27 -3.43 13.37
C LEU A 55 -20.38 -2.61 14.32
N ASN A 56 -20.92 -2.17 15.46
CA ASN A 56 -20.09 -1.61 16.52
C ASN A 56 -19.37 -2.72 17.29
N GLU A 57 -18.35 -2.36 18.06
CA GLU A 57 -17.49 -3.30 18.82
C GLU A 57 -18.30 -4.30 19.65
N ASN A 58 -19.31 -3.82 20.40
CA ASN A 58 -20.14 -4.70 21.24
C ASN A 58 -20.96 -5.69 20.42
N ASP A 59 -21.49 -5.27 19.27
CA ASP A 59 -22.28 -6.15 18.42
C ASP A 59 -21.38 -7.19 17.70
N ARG A 60 -20.14 -6.82 17.33
CA ARG A 60 -19.14 -7.76 16.83
C ARG A 60 -18.78 -8.82 17.88
N GLU A 61 -18.49 -8.40 19.11
CA GLU A 61 -18.21 -9.31 20.22
C GLU A 61 -19.37 -10.27 20.47
N ASN A 62 -20.61 -9.75 20.49
CA ASN A 62 -21.81 -10.58 20.66
C ASN A 62 -22.03 -11.55 19.49
N LEU A 63 -21.78 -11.12 18.25
CA LEU A 63 -21.85 -11.96 17.06
C LEU A 63 -20.92 -13.18 17.20
N ILE A 64 -19.65 -12.94 17.55
CA ILE A 64 -18.63 -14.00 17.72
C ILE A 64 -19.00 -14.97 18.85
N LYS A 65 -19.62 -14.46 19.92
CA LYS A 65 -20.03 -15.27 21.08
C LYS A 65 -21.35 -16.03 20.88
N LEU A 66 -22.05 -15.81 19.77
CA LEU A 66 -23.27 -16.55 19.50
C LEU A 66 -23.01 -18.06 19.40
N ASN A 67 -23.84 -18.84 20.08
CA ASN A 67 -23.75 -20.31 20.03
C ASN A 67 -23.87 -20.82 18.59
N ASN A 68 -22.94 -21.70 18.17
CA ASN A 68 -22.86 -22.29 16.84
C ASN A 68 -22.58 -21.31 15.68
N PHE A 69 -22.27 -20.05 15.94
CA PHE A 69 -21.77 -19.18 14.90
C PHE A 69 -20.28 -19.45 14.69
N LYS A 70 -19.90 -19.75 13.48
CA LYS A 70 -18.50 -19.85 13.06
C LYS A 70 -18.34 -18.91 11.87
N ILE A 71 -17.33 -18.05 11.97
CA ILE A 71 -16.93 -17.22 10.83
C ILE A 71 -16.41 -18.16 9.75
N ASP A 72 -16.89 -17.95 8.54
CA ASP A 72 -16.31 -18.58 7.37
C ASP A 72 -14.87 -18.05 7.20
N PRO A 73 -13.88 -18.92 6.97
CA PRO A 73 -12.50 -18.50 6.74
C PRO A 73 -12.36 -17.42 5.64
N GLU A 74 -13.04 -17.57 4.52
CA GLU A 74 -13.02 -16.57 3.44
C GLU A 74 -13.59 -15.21 3.88
N VAL A 75 -14.66 -15.19 4.68
CA VAL A 75 -15.20 -13.94 5.26
C VAL A 75 -14.15 -13.25 6.14
N PHE A 76 -13.36 -14.03 6.87
CA PHE A 76 -12.36 -13.50 7.77
C PHE A 76 -11.21 -12.81 7.03
N VAL A 77 -10.84 -13.29 5.86
CA VAL A 77 -9.82 -12.67 4.97
C VAL A 77 -10.30 -11.33 4.43
N GLU A 78 -11.57 -11.25 4.03
CA GLU A 78 -12.17 -10.05 3.47
C GLU A 78 -12.38 -8.90 4.48
N ILE A 79 -12.30 -9.17 5.79
CA ILE A 79 -12.43 -8.16 6.84
C ILE A 79 -11.18 -7.28 6.87
N ASN A 80 -11.36 -5.95 6.90
CA ASN A 80 -10.27 -4.98 7.08
C ASN A 80 -9.40 -5.31 8.30
N GLU A 81 -8.08 -5.17 8.18
CA GLU A 81 -7.10 -5.54 9.21
C GLU A 81 -7.42 -5.00 10.61
N SER A 82 -7.90 -3.76 10.68
CA SER A 82 -8.27 -3.12 11.93
C SER A 82 -9.40 -3.83 12.66
N VAL A 83 -10.43 -4.27 11.94
CA VAL A 83 -11.56 -5.02 12.47
C VAL A 83 -11.17 -6.48 12.69
N GLN A 84 -10.35 -7.04 11.81
CA GLN A 84 -9.80 -8.38 11.92
C GLN A 84 -9.00 -8.55 13.24
N SER A 85 -8.09 -7.61 13.53
CA SER A 85 -7.32 -7.58 14.80
C SER A 85 -8.20 -7.47 16.05
N GLU A 86 -9.36 -6.80 15.95
CA GLU A 86 -10.36 -6.75 17.03
C GLU A 86 -11.08 -8.10 17.18
N VAL A 87 -11.56 -8.67 16.07
CA VAL A 87 -12.31 -9.93 16.04
C VAL A 87 -11.46 -11.10 16.56
N ILE A 88 -10.16 -11.14 16.21
CA ILE A 88 -9.21 -12.15 16.72
C ILE A 88 -9.24 -12.24 18.25
N LYS A 89 -9.35 -11.11 18.96
CA LYS A 89 -9.38 -11.08 20.45
C LYS A 89 -10.58 -11.78 21.05
N TYR A 90 -11.67 -11.86 20.31
CA TYR A 90 -12.91 -12.52 20.76
C TYR A 90 -13.00 -13.98 20.31
N LEU A 91 -12.19 -14.40 19.35
CA LEU A 91 -12.16 -15.78 18.86
C LEU A 91 -11.48 -16.72 19.85
N SER A 92 -12.01 -17.95 19.96
CA SER A 92 -11.30 -19.02 20.66
C SER A 92 -10.08 -19.48 19.84
N LYS A 93 -9.07 -20.01 20.54
CA LYS A 93 -7.90 -20.61 19.90
C LYS A 93 -8.26 -21.67 18.86
N ASP A 94 -9.25 -22.52 19.18
CA ASP A 94 -9.71 -23.56 18.26
C ASP A 94 -10.38 -22.98 17.00
N SER A 95 -11.05 -21.83 17.14
CA SER A 95 -11.65 -21.12 16.00
C SER A 95 -10.57 -20.53 15.09
N ILE A 96 -9.52 -19.94 15.65
CA ILE A 96 -8.40 -19.41 14.87
C ILE A 96 -7.67 -20.56 14.15
N VAL A 97 -7.40 -21.67 14.84
CA VAL A 97 -6.80 -22.86 14.22
C VAL A 97 -7.68 -23.42 13.10
N TYR A 98 -9.01 -23.38 13.26
CA TYR A 98 -9.94 -23.79 12.22
C TYR A 98 -9.85 -22.86 11.00
N ILE A 99 -9.82 -21.56 11.19
CA ILE A 99 -9.67 -20.56 10.12
C ILE A 99 -8.37 -20.81 9.36
N LEU A 100 -7.22 -20.84 10.02
CA LEU A 100 -5.90 -21.04 9.40
C LEU A 100 -5.74 -22.37 8.65
N LYS A 101 -6.50 -23.39 9.01
CA LYS A 101 -6.49 -24.70 8.29
C LYS A 101 -7.28 -24.72 7.00
N ASN A 102 -8.21 -23.81 6.84
CA ASN A 102 -9.13 -23.77 5.71
C ASN A 102 -8.88 -22.55 4.81
N LEU A 103 -7.80 -21.82 5.06
CA LEU A 103 -7.31 -20.73 4.22
C LEU A 103 -6.06 -21.15 3.45
N GLU A 104 -5.76 -20.45 2.40
CA GLU A 104 -4.50 -20.50 1.70
C GLU A 104 -3.36 -20.00 2.60
N SER A 105 -2.13 -20.39 2.27
CA SER A 105 -1.00 -20.17 3.18
C SER A 105 -0.61 -18.70 3.32
N ASP A 106 -0.74 -17.90 2.28
CA ASP A 106 -0.48 -16.45 2.29
C ASP A 106 -1.50 -15.67 3.13
N ASP A 107 -2.79 -15.99 3.02
CA ASP A 107 -3.84 -15.42 3.87
C ASP A 107 -3.65 -15.78 5.34
N SER A 108 -3.24 -17.04 5.59
CA SER A 108 -2.90 -17.49 6.94
C SER A 108 -1.72 -16.72 7.53
N ILE A 109 -0.74 -16.30 6.71
CA ILE A 109 0.40 -15.48 7.12
C ILE A 109 -0.08 -14.08 7.52
N LYS A 110 -0.89 -13.42 6.68
CA LYS A 110 -1.47 -12.09 6.98
C LYS A 110 -2.20 -12.07 8.32
N ILE A 111 -3.00 -13.11 8.59
CA ILE A 111 -3.70 -13.24 9.87
C ILE A 111 -2.71 -13.40 11.03
N LEU A 112 -1.68 -14.22 10.88
CA LEU A 112 -0.68 -14.46 11.93
C LEU A 112 0.17 -13.23 12.22
N GLU A 113 0.39 -12.34 11.26
CA GLU A 113 1.08 -11.07 11.46
C GLU A 113 0.34 -10.15 12.42
N ASN A 114 -0.98 -10.19 12.40
CA ASN A 114 -1.86 -9.39 13.25
C ASN A 114 -2.07 -9.98 14.66
N ILE A 115 -1.44 -11.12 15.00
CA ILE A 115 -1.54 -11.78 16.31
C ILE A 115 -0.30 -11.49 17.16
N ASP A 116 -0.50 -11.21 18.44
CA ASP A 116 0.60 -11.03 19.39
C ASP A 116 1.52 -12.26 19.46
N GLU A 117 2.84 -12.06 19.54
CA GLU A 117 3.87 -13.11 19.49
C GLU A 117 3.62 -14.27 20.46
N LYS A 118 3.06 -14.01 21.64
CA LYS A 118 2.75 -15.05 22.63
C LYS A 118 1.65 -15.97 22.15
N ASP A 119 0.57 -15.41 21.62
CA ASP A 119 -0.58 -16.17 21.14
C ASP A 119 -0.27 -16.86 19.81
N LYS A 120 0.53 -16.20 18.94
CA LYS A 120 1.04 -16.77 17.69
C LYS A 120 1.75 -18.12 17.91
N ASN A 121 2.69 -18.18 18.85
CA ASN A 121 3.42 -19.42 19.15
C ASN A 121 2.50 -20.53 19.65
N ASP A 122 1.51 -20.19 20.43
CA ASP A 122 0.52 -21.12 20.96
C ASP A 122 -0.41 -21.66 19.85
N ILE A 123 -0.84 -20.81 18.94
CA ILE A 123 -1.66 -21.18 17.78
C ILE A 123 -0.86 -22.08 16.84
N LEU A 124 0.35 -21.68 16.44
CA LEU A 124 1.24 -22.47 15.60
C LEU A 124 1.54 -23.87 16.20
N SER A 125 1.61 -23.97 17.53
CA SER A 125 1.81 -25.28 18.18
C SER A 125 0.61 -26.23 18.05
N SER A 126 -0.57 -25.70 17.75
CA SER A 126 -1.83 -26.44 17.63
C SER A 126 -2.16 -26.83 16.18
N LEU A 127 -1.38 -26.34 15.21
CA LEU A 127 -1.52 -26.69 13.80
C LEU A 127 -0.87 -28.06 13.49
N PRO A 128 -1.31 -28.74 12.44
CA PRO A 128 -0.61 -29.89 11.89
C PRO A 128 0.86 -29.59 11.58
N PRO A 129 1.78 -30.56 11.72
CA PRO A 129 3.21 -30.31 11.50
C PRO A 129 3.54 -29.74 10.12
N LYS A 130 2.81 -30.13 9.07
CA LYS A 130 2.97 -29.64 7.69
C LYS A 130 2.65 -28.15 7.60
N ASP A 131 1.46 -27.74 8.06
CA ASP A 131 0.98 -26.37 7.98
C ASP A 131 1.85 -25.45 8.85
N LYS A 132 2.16 -25.90 10.06
CA LYS A 132 3.09 -25.20 10.95
C LYS A 132 4.44 -24.92 10.28
N PHE A 133 5.02 -25.93 9.59
CA PHE A 133 6.31 -25.79 8.91
C PHE A 133 6.22 -24.73 7.80
N ILE A 134 5.20 -24.80 6.98
CA ILE A 134 4.96 -23.87 5.87
C ILE A 134 4.86 -22.42 6.41
N LEU A 135 4.02 -22.19 7.42
CA LEU A 135 3.80 -20.86 7.97
C LEU A 135 5.06 -20.31 8.66
N LEU A 136 5.79 -21.14 9.42
CA LEU A 136 7.04 -20.71 10.05
C LEU A 136 8.12 -20.39 9.02
N GLU A 137 8.23 -21.17 7.94
CA GLU A 137 9.17 -20.89 6.86
C GLU A 137 8.83 -19.55 6.19
N SER A 138 7.57 -19.33 5.82
CA SER A 138 7.13 -18.08 5.21
C SER A 138 7.33 -16.86 6.14
N LEU A 139 7.01 -17.00 7.43
CA LEU A 139 7.26 -15.94 8.43
C LEU A 139 8.76 -15.66 8.67
N SER A 140 9.67 -16.53 8.25
CA SER A 140 11.12 -16.29 8.35
C SER A 140 11.68 -15.36 7.27
N TYR A 141 10.94 -15.12 6.20
CA TYR A 141 11.33 -14.18 5.14
C TYR A 141 11.02 -12.72 5.52
N PRO A 142 11.67 -11.74 4.87
CA PRO A 142 11.32 -10.32 5.06
C PRO A 142 9.86 -10.03 4.77
N GLU A 143 9.26 -9.08 5.49
CA GLU A 143 7.83 -8.73 5.36
C GLU A 143 7.45 -8.31 3.93
N ASP A 144 8.30 -7.52 3.27
CA ASP A 144 8.08 -7.02 1.91
C ASP A 144 8.57 -7.96 0.81
N SER A 145 8.75 -9.26 1.09
CA SER A 145 9.25 -10.22 0.10
C SER A 145 8.15 -11.01 -0.61
N ALA A 146 8.43 -11.46 -1.84
CA ALA A 146 7.57 -12.36 -2.60
C ALA A 146 7.18 -13.62 -1.83
N ALA A 147 8.05 -14.09 -0.93
CA ALA A 147 7.77 -15.25 -0.09
C ALA A 147 6.66 -15.03 0.93
N ARG A 148 6.35 -13.77 1.28
CA ARG A 148 5.27 -13.41 2.23
C ARG A 148 3.90 -13.40 1.59
N ILE A 149 3.83 -13.12 0.30
CA ILE A 149 2.61 -13.04 -0.50
C ILE A 149 2.41 -14.25 -1.41
N MET A 150 3.26 -15.29 -1.29
CA MET A 150 3.11 -16.50 -2.09
C MET A 150 2.23 -17.52 -1.39
N GLN A 151 1.36 -18.15 -2.14
CA GLN A 151 0.64 -19.34 -1.72
C GLN A 151 1.46 -20.61 -2.02
N ARG A 152 1.35 -21.61 -1.14
CA ARG A 152 2.01 -22.92 -1.27
C ARG A 152 1.13 -23.96 -1.97
N GLU A 153 -0.10 -23.61 -2.21
CA GLU A 153 -1.14 -24.40 -2.84
C GLU A 153 -1.08 -24.20 -4.35
N PHE A 154 -0.27 -25.00 -5.03
CA PHE A 154 -0.09 -24.94 -6.48
C PHE A 154 -0.10 -26.31 -7.14
N THR A 155 -0.41 -26.34 -8.42
CA THR A 155 -0.39 -27.58 -9.23
C THR A 155 0.88 -27.65 -10.08
N ALA A 156 1.74 -28.63 -9.82
CA ALA A 156 2.97 -28.87 -10.57
C ALA A 156 3.01 -30.30 -11.16
N ILE A 157 3.39 -30.40 -12.42
CA ILE A 157 3.39 -31.64 -13.19
C ILE A 157 4.74 -31.84 -13.88
N PRO A 158 5.30 -33.09 -13.89
CA PRO A 158 6.50 -33.39 -14.65
C PRO A 158 6.33 -33.21 -16.17
N SER A 159 7.32 -32.64 -16.83
CA SER A 159 7.29 -32.30 -18.26
C SER A 159 7.08 -33.49 -19.21
N ASN A 160 7.40 -34.69 -18.77
CA ASN A 160 7.30 -35.91 -19.55
C ASN A 160 5.92 -36.59 -19.49
N TRP A 161 5.01 -36.08 -18.63
CA TRP A 161 3.63 -36.61 -18.56
C TRP A 161 2.81 -36.25 -19.80
N SER A 162 1.83 -37.11 -20.12
CA SER A 162 0.83 -36.80 -21.13
C SER A 162 -0.31 -35.98 -20.51
N VAL A 163 -1.07 -35.29 -21.36
CA VAL A 163 -2.32 -34.61 -20.98
C VAL A 163 -3.27 -35.57 -20.27
N GLY A 164 -3.36 -36.83 -20.75
CA GLY A 164 -4.18 -37.85 -20.12
C GLY A 164 -3.76 -38.17 -18.69
N GLN A 165 -2.47 -38.39 -18.46
CA GLN A 165 -1.93 -38.64 -17.12
C GLN A 165 -2.17 -37.41 -16.19
N THR A 166 -2.01 -36.22 -16.71
CA THR A 166 -2.30 -34.98 -15.96
C THR A 166 -3.76 -34.92 -15.55
N ILE A 167 -4.70 -35.14 -16.48
CA ILE A 167 -6.14 -35.10 -16.17
C ILE A 167 -6.51 -36.16 -15.11
N ASP A 168 -5.96 -37.37 -15.24
CA ASP A 168 -6.25 -38.46 -14.30
C ASP A 168 -5.69 -38.12 -12.90
N TYR A 169 -4.47 -37.56 -12.81
CA TYR A 169 -3.89 -37.06 -11.57
C TYR A 169 -4.74 -35.95 -10.91
N LEU A 170 -5.19 -34.96 -11.70
CA LEU A 170 -6.02 -33.88 -11.20
C LEU A 170 -7.38 -34.36 -10.65
N ARG A 171 -7.91 -35.47 -11.16
CA ARG A 171 -9.17 -36.06 -10.70
C ARG A 171 -9.01 -36.92 -9.44
N GLU A 172 -7.88 -37.60 -9.31
CA GLU A 172 -7.63 -38.55 -8.23
C GLU A 172 -7.05 -37.90 -6.99
N ASN A 173 -6.27 -36.84 -7.16
CA ASN A 173 -5.58 -36.16 -6.06
C ASN A 173 -6.49 -35.06 -5.46
N LYS A 174 -6.94 -35.31 -4.22
CA LYS A 174 -7.81 -34.39 -3.47
C LYS A 174 -7.04 -33.32 -2.68
N ASP A 175 -5.71 -33.42 -2.64
CA ASP A 175 -4.86 -32.45 -1.92
C ASP A 175 -4.44 -31.26 -2.79
N LEU A 176 -4.92 -31.20 -4.03
CA LEU A 176 -4.70 -30.08 -4.93
C LEU A 176 -5.64 -28.93 -4.60
N PRO A 177 -5.26 -27.66 -4.92
CA PRO A 177 -6.15 -26.52 -4.76
C PRO A 177 -7.45 -26.74 -5.58
N GLU A 178 -8.58 -26.28 -5.03
CA GLU A 178 -9.90 -26.41 -5.69
C GLU A 178 -9.96 -25.59 -6.98
N GLU A 179 -9.33 -24.41 -6.98
CA GLU A 179 -9.25 -23.53 -8.13
C GLU A 179 -7.79 -23.30 -8.55
N PHE A 180 -7.50 -23.42 -9.84
CA PHE A 180 -6.21 -23.06 -10.43
C PHE A 180 -6.36 -22.74 -11.91
N LEU A 181 -5.74 -21.66 -12.35
CA LEU A 181 -5.77 -21.20 -13.75
C LEU A 181 -4.66 -21.84 -14.57
N GLU A 182 -3.50 -22.09 -13.98
CA GLU A 182 -2.30 -22.58 -14.65
C GLU A 182 -1.71 -23.80 -13.93
N ILE A 183 -1.09 -24.66 -14.70
CA ILE A 183 -0.35 -25.82 -14.22
C ILE A 183 1.12 -25.57 -14.49
N PHE A 184 1.94 -25.62 -13.46
CA PHE A 184 3.39 -25.46 -13.58
C PHE A 184 4.02 -26.75 -14.07
N ILE A 185 4.88 -26.65 -15.07
CA ILE A 185 5.63 -27.78 -15.59
C ILE A 185 7.03 -27.73 -15.01
N VAL A 186 7.43 -28.84 -14.37
CA VAL A 186 8.72 -28.94 -13.68
C VAL A 186 9.61 -30.00 -14.31
N ASP A 187 10.92 -29.84 -14.16
CA ASP A 187 11.92 -30.80 -14.50
C ASP A 187 12.12 -31.84 -13.36
N ASN A 188 13.11 -32.73 -13.52
CA ASN A 188 13.42 -33.76 -12.53
C ASN A 188 14.02 -33.22 -11.22
N GLU A 189 14.49 -31.96 -11.20
CA GLU A 189 15.01 -31.27 -10.03
C GLU A 189 13.97 -30.38 -9.37
N PHE A 190 12.71 -30.43 -9.85
CA PHE A 190 11.60 -29.61 -9.40
C PHE A 190 11.77 -28.12 -9.74
N LYS A 191 12.49 -27.82 -10.83
CA LYS A 191 12.62 -26.46 -11.35
C LYS A 191 11.51 -26.19 -12.36
N PRO A 192 10.83 -25.02 -12.31
CA PRO A 192 9.81 -24.67 -13.27
C PRO A 192 10.43 -24.39 -14.64
N ILE A 193 9.89 -25.03 -15.68
CA ILE A 193 10.35 -24.91 -17.06
C ILE A 193 9.27 -24.37 -18.00
N GLY A 194 8.04 -24.23 -17.52
CA GLY A 194 6.94 -23.67 -18.27
C GLY A 194 5.61 -23.76 -17.54
N THR A 195 4.58 -23.19 -18.13
CA THR A 195 3.18 -23.28 -17.66
C THR A 195 2.25 -23.77 -18.75
N VAL A 196 1.15 -24.38 -18.33
CA VAL A 196 0.05 -24.75 -19.23
C VAL A 196 -1.27 -24.26 -18.61
N PRO A 197 -2.02 -23.38 -19.30
CA PRO A 197 -3.34 -23.01 -18.83
C PRO A 197 -4.28 -24.23 -18.76
N SER A 198 -5.09 -24.32 -17.69
CA SER A 198 -6.02 -25.42 -17.46
C SER A 198 -6.96 -25.64 -18.66
N SER A 199 -7.39 -24.54 -19.30
CA SER A 199 -8.20 -24.57 -20.52
C SER A 199 -7.51 -25.23 -21.70
N LYS A 200 -6.18 -25.13 -21.82
CA LYS A 200 -5.39 -25.76 -22.89
C LYS A 200 -5.29 -27.28 -22.68
N VAL A 201 -5.16 -27.72 -21.44
CA VAL A 201 -5.18 -29.14 -21.07
C VAL A 201 -6.50 -29.80 -21.51
N LEU A 202 -7.63 -29.16 -21.22
CA LEU A 202 -8.97 -29.66 -21.56
C LEU A 202 -9.23 -29.74 -23.07
N ARG A 203 -8.51 -28.95 -23.90
CA ARG A 203 -8.69 -28.87 -25.35
C ARG A 203 -7.66 -29.68 -26.14
N THR A 204 -6.72 -30.33 -25.47
CA THR A 204 -5.63 -31.07 -26.11
C THR A 204 -5.86 -32.57 -26.00
N SER A 205 -5.41 -33.33 -27.03
CA SER A 205 -5.49 -34.80 -27.05
C SER A 205 -4.74 -35.43 -25.87
N ARG A 206 -5.31 -36.48 -25.30
CA ARG A 206 -4.77 -37.18 -24.11
C ARG A 206 -3.36 -37.75 -24.29
N GLU A 207 -2.96 -38.10 -25.53
CA GLU A 207 -1.66 -38.67 -25.86
C GLU A 207 -0.56 -37.60 -25.96
N THR A 208 -0.93 -36.35 -26.10
CA THR A 208 0.03 -35.25 -26.22
C THR A 208 0.81 -35.05 -24.93
N LYS A 209 2.12 -34.85 -25.02
CA LYS A 209 2.95 -34.57 -23.84
C LYS A 209 2.83 -33.12 -23.41
N MET A 210 2.94 -32.89 -22.09
CA MET A 210 2.82 -31.57 -21.48
C MET A 210 3.91 -30.60 -21.97
N ASN A 211 5.12 -31.07 -22.20
CA ASN A 211 6.23 -30.26 -22.74
C ASN A 211 5.99 -29.74 -24.16
N LEU A 212 5.09 -30.36 -24.95
CA LEU A 212 4.76 -29.90 -26.31
C LEU A 212 3.72 -28.78 -26.34
N ILE A 213 3.01 -28.61 -25.24
CA ILE A 213 1.93 -27.61 -25.12
C ILE A 213 2.21 -26.52 -24.11
N MET A 214 3.31 -26.64 -23.35
CA MET A 214 3.67 -25.63 -22.35
C MET A 214 4.12 -24.31 -23.01
N ASN A 215 3.95 -23.26 -22.27
CA ASN A 215 4.51 -21.96 -22.57
C ASN A 215 5.87 -21.86 -21.85
N GLU A 216 6.97 -21.78 -22.63
CA GLU A 216 8.34 -21.77 -22.09
C GLU A 216 8.74 -20.38 -21.56
N SER A 217 8.02 -19.31 -21.92
CA SER A 217 8.32 -17.93 -21.49
C SER A 217 7.79 -17.61 -20.09
N GLN A 218 7.86 -18.57 -19.19
CA GLN A 218 7.40 -18.37 -17.82
C GLN A 218 8.37 -17.47 -17.05
N MET A 219 7.80 -16.51 -16.31
CA MET A 219 8.54 -15.70 -15.36
C MET A 219 8.64 -16.41 -14.02
N SER A 220 9.86 -16.52 -13.50
CA SER A 220 10.13 -17.08 -12.17
C SER A 220 10.52 -15.94 -11.23
N ILE A 221 9.84 -15.86 -10.10
CA ILE A 221 10.04 -14.82 -9.09
C ILE A 221 10.88 -15.40 -7.95
N PRO A 222 12.06 -14.83 -7.64
CA PRO A 222 12.82 -15.24 -6.46
C PRO A 222 12.07 -14.94 -5.16
N VAL A 223 12.20 -15.80 -4.14
CA VAL A 223 11.55 -15.64 -2.81
C VAL A 223 11.88 -14.32 -2.11
N ASP A 224 13.05 -13.74 -2.40
CA ASP A 224 13.57 -12.52 -1.78
C ASP A 224 13.31 -11.25 -2.64
N MET A 225 12.56 -11.37 -3.73
CA MET A 225 12.13 -10.22 -4.53
C MET A 225 11.14 -9.38 -3.74
N ASP A 226 11.27 -8.06 -3.84
CA ASP A 226 10.35 -7.09 -3.23
C ASP A 226 8.94 -7.20 -3.80
N ARG A 227 7.90 -7.14 -2.95
CA ARG A 227 6.49 -7.32 -3.34
C ARG A 227 6.01 -6.22 -4.30
N GLU A 228 6.51 -4.99 -4.17
CA GLU A 228 6.22 -3.90 -5.11
C GLU A 228 6.79 -4.23 -6.50
N GLU A 229 8.01 -4.78 -6.57
CA GLU A 229 8.62 -5.19 -7.81
C GLU A 229 7.86 -6.34 -8.47
N VAL A 230 7.36 -7.30 -7.67
CA VAL A 230 6.47 -8.37 -8.15
C VAL A 230 5.19 -7.78 -8.74
N GLY A 231 4.56 -6.82 -8.06
CA GLY A 231 3.38 -6.10 -8.57
C GLY A 231 3.61 -5.49 -9.95
N HIS A 232 4.74 -4.82 -10.14
CA HIS A 232 5.12 -4.26 -11.44
C HIS A 232 5.34 -5.32 -12.53
N LEU A 233 5.86 -6.51 -12.18
CA LEU A 233 6.00 -7.59 -13.16
C LEU A 233 4.63 -8.10 -13.61
N PHE A 234 3.68 -8.27 -12.68
CA PHE A 234 2.32 -8.68 -13.01
C PHE A 234 1.63 -7.68 -13.93
N GLU A 235 1.74 -6.38 -13.64
CA GLU A 235 1.18 -5.32 -14.46
C GLU A 235 1.80 -5.28 -15.86
N ASN A 236 3.13 -5.28 -15.96
CA ASN A 236 3.84 -5.13 -17.24
C ASN A 236 3.65 -6.32 -18.17
N TYR A 237 3.55 -7.53 -17.63
CA TYR A 237 3.44 -8.76 -18.42
C TYR A 237 2.01 -9.33 -18.45
N ASN A 238 1.03 -8.67 -17.79
CA ASN A 238 -0.35 -9.12 -17.66
C ASN A 238 -0.42 -10.56 -17.17
N LEU A 239 0.27 -10.86 -16.07
CA LEU A 239 0.33 -12.21 -15.50
C LEU A 239 -0.97 -12.51 -14.74
N ASN A 240 -1.50 -13.72 -14.87
CA ASN A 240 -2.57 -14.22 -14.01
C ASN A 240 -2.01 -14.91 -12.77
N SER A 241 -0.88 -15.60 -12.94
CA SER A 241 -0.11 -16.23 -11.88
C SER A 241 1.37 -16.28 -12.25
N ALA A 242 2.24 -16.37 -11.26
CA ALA A 242 3.68 -16.53 -11.44
C ALA A 242 4.25 -17.52 -10.44
N CYS A 243 5.22 -18.34 -10.86
CA CYS A 243 5.91 -19.26 -9.96
C CYS A 243 6.93 -18.53 -9.11
N VAL A 244 7.02 -18.92 -7.83
CA VAL A 244 8.05 -18.47 -6.90
C VAL A 244 9.10 -19.55 -6.72
N VAL A 245 10.38 -19.16 -6.77
CA VAL A 245 11.51 -20.10 -6.73
C VAL A 245 12.47 -19.76 -5.59
N ASP A 246 13.05 -20.81 -5.01
CA ASP A 246 14.11 -20.71 -4.02
C ASP A 246 15.48 -20.34 -4.65
N LYS A 247 16.51 -20.20 -3.83
CA LYS A 247 17.89 -19.92 -4.25
C LYS A 247 18.49 -20.99 -5.18
N ASN A 248 17.89 -22.17 -5.26
CA ASN A 248 18.30 -23.27 -6.14
C ASN A 248 17.43 -23.32 -7.42
N ASN A 249 16.59 -22.31 -7.64
CA ASN A 249 15.59 -22.26 -8.70
C ASN A 249 14.54 -23.38 -8.62
N LYS A 250 14.25 -23.93 -7.45
CA LYS A 250 13.16 -24.89 -7.26
C LYS A 250 11.86 -24.18 -7.01
N LEU A 251 10.79 -24.69 -7.57
CA LEU A 251 9.44 -24.20 -7.35
C LEU A 251 9.03 -24.38 -5.89
N VAL A 252 8.71 -23.30 -5.20
CA VAL A 252 8.33 -23.31 -3.77
C VAL A 252 6.95 -22.74 -3.51
N GLY A 253 6.39 -21.96 -4.44
CA GLY A 253 5.08 -21.36 -4.31
C GLY A 253 4.63 -20.72 -5.61
N MET A 254 3.48 -20.09 -5.58
CA MET A 254 2.99 -19.23 -6.65
C MET A 254 2.39 -17.94 -6.05
N ILE A 255 2.27 -16.93 -6.88
CA ILE A 255 1.55 -15.67 -6.56
C ILE A 255 0.50 -15.51 -7.63
N THR A 256 -0.68 -15.05 -7.24
CA THR A 256 -1.82 -14.84 -8.13
C THR A 256 -2.10 -13.35 -8.35
N SER A 257 -2.90 -13.02 -9.34
CA SER A 257 -3.18 -11.61 -9.71
C SER A 257 -4.06 -10.89 -8.69
N ASP A 258 -4.93 -11.59 -7.97
CA ASP A 258 -5.77 -11.06 -6.91
C ASP A 258 -4.95 -10.61 -5.69
N ASP A 259 -3.97 -11.42 -5.26
CA ASP A 259 -3.03 -11.03 -4.21
C ASP A 259 -2.24 -9.77 -4.59
N ILE A 260 -1.79 -9.71 -5.85
CA ILE A 260 -1.08 -8.54 -6.37
C ILE A 260 -1.94 -7.28 -6.41
N LEU A 261 -3.25 -7.40 -6.69
CA LEU A 261 -4.15 -6.24 -6.61
C LEU A 261 -4.21 -5.68 -5.19
N THR A 262 -4.22 -6.55 -4.19
CA THR A 262 -4.16 -6.15 -2.77
C THR A 262 -2.84 -5.46 -2.45
N VAL A 263 -1.70 -6.06 -2.85
CA VAL A 263 -0.37 -5.48 -2.65
C VAL A 263 -0.25 -4.09 -3.28
N LEU A 264 -0.66 -3.93 -4.55
CA LEU A 264 -0.60 -2.64 -5.23
C LEU A 264 -1.46 -1.57 -4.56
N LYS A 265 -2.60 -1.95 -3.98
CA LYS A 265 -3.44 -1.04 -3.21
C LYS A 265 -2.76 -0.64 -1.90
N GLU A 266 -2.22 -1.60 -1.14
CA GLU A 266 -1.51 -1.36 0.12
C GLU A 266 -0.30 -0.43 -0.09
N GLU A 267 0.54 -0.69 -1.10
CA GLU A 267 1.69 0.16 -1.44
C GLU A 267 1.26 1.59 -1.80
N ALA A 268 0.20 1.74 -2.59
CA ALA A 268 -0.31 3.07 -2.93
C ALA A 268 -0.87 3.83 -1.71
N GLU A 269 -1.54 3.15 -0.78
CA GLU A 269 -2.02 3.73 0.47
C GLU A 269 -0.85 4.11 1.38
N GLU A 270 0.18 3.26 1.48
CA GLU A 270 1.40 3.49 2.24
C GLU A 270 2.15 4.73 1.72
N ASP A 271 2.32 4.86 0.41
CA ASP A 271 2.95 6.03 -0.23
C ASP A 271 2.24 7.34 0.14
N VAL A 272 0.90 7.33 0.15
CA VAL A 272 0.10 8.51 0.55
C VAL A 272 0.34 8.87 2.01
N LEU A 273 0.38 7.90 2.91
CA LEU A 273 0.62 8.13 4.34
C LEU A 273 2.06 8.61 4.59
N ARG A 274 3.04 8.03 3.92
CA ARG A 274 4.45 8.42 4.01
C ARG A 274 4.68 9.85 3.49
N LEU A 275 4.03 10.25 2.39
CA LEU A 275 4.06 11.64 1.91
C LEU A 275 3.53 12.64 2.93
N ALA A 276 2.51 12.24 3.71
CA ALA A 276 1.97 13.05 4.80
C ALA A 276 2.84 13.02 6.08
N GLY A 277 3.93 12.26 6.10
CA GLY A 277 4.80 12.08 7.27
C GLY A 277 4.12 11.27 8.38
N VAL A 278 3.20 10.38 7.98
CA VAL A 278 2.48 9.51 8.91
C VAL A 278 2.97 8.10 8.66
N GLY A 279 3.55 7.28 9.11
CA GLY A 279 3.89 5.88 8.76
C GLY A 279 2.64 4.99 8.74
N ASP A 280 2.81 3.71 8.85
CA ASP A 280 1.75 2.69 8.86
C ASP A 280 0.83 2.84 10.07
N GLU A 281 -0.07 3.82 10.01
CA GLU A 281 -1.01 4.14 11.09
C GLU A 281 -2.38 3.55 10.79
N GLU A 282 -2.85 2.65 11.62
CA GLU A 282 -4.19 2.09 11.54
C GLU A 282 -5.21 2.93 12.34
N ILE A 283 -6.47 2.92 11.89
CA ILE A 283 -7.57 3.64 12.56
C ILE A 283 -7.74 3.15 14.01
N THR A 284 -7.55 1.86 14.25
CA THR A 284 -7.71 1.19 15.56
C THR A 284 -6.52 1.33 16.50
N ASP A 285 -5.38 1.80 16.01
CA ASP A 285 -4.19 2.01 16.85
C ASP A 285 -4.52 2.92 18.05
N GLY A 286 -4.10 2.51 19.22
CA GLY A 286 -4.28 3.27 20.46
C GLY A 286 -3.53 4.62 20.42
N VAL A 287 -4.06 5.61 21.15
CA VAL A 287 -3.52 7.00 21.17
C VAL A 287 -2.03 7.05 21.40
N LEU A 288 -1.48 6.25 22.32
CA LEU A 288 -0.04 6.25 22.63
C LEU A 288 0.81 5.72 21.46
N LYS A 289 0.33 4.69 20.75
CA LYS A 289 1.03 4.11 19.58
C LYS A 289 1.05 5.14 18.43
N LYS A 290 -0.08 5.75 18.12
CA LYS A 290 -0.19 6.85 17.13
C LYS A 290 0.70 8.04 17.49
N THR A 291 0.65 8.48 18.75
CA THR A 291 1.49 9.60 19.22
C THR A 291 2.97 9.29 19.04
N LYS A 292 3.44 8.08 19.39
CA LYS A 292 4.84 7.68 19.25
C LYS A 292 5.30 7.67 17.78
N ARG A 293 4.48 7.16 16.86
CA ARG A 293 4.78 7.14 15.42
C ARG A 293 4.90 8.55 14.85
N ARG A 294 3.93 9.42 15.12
CA ARG A 294 3.94 10.82 14.65
C ARG A 294 5.04 11.66 15.33
N PHE A 295 5.39 11.35 16.55
CA PHE A 295 6.38 12.14 17.33
C PHE A 295 7.74 12.24 16.63
N THR A 296 8.22 11.17 16.05
CA THR A 296 9.53 11.17 15.34
C THR A 296 9.53 12.16 14.17
N TRP A 297 8.47 12.16 13.37
CA TRP A 297 8.31 13.09 12.24
C TRP A 297 8.10 14.52 12.69
N LEU A 298 7.28 14.74 13.70
CA LEU A 298 7.06 16.07 14.27
C LEU A 298 8.34 16.63 14.89
N LEU A 299 9.16 15.79 15.52
CA LEU A 299 10.46 16.21 16.07
C LEU A 299 11.43 16.61 14.96
N LEU A 300 11.49 15.85 13.87
CA LEU A 300 12.29 16.20 12.70
C LEU A 300 11.82 17.52 12.09
N ASN A 301 10.51 17.71 11.91
CA ASN A 301 9.94 18.97 11.44
C ASN A 301 10.24 20.15 12.38
N LEU A 302 10.20 19.93 13.68
CA LEU A 302 10.59 20.96 14.66
C LEU A 302 12.05 21.37 14.49
N PHE A 303 12.95 20.40 14.31
CA PHE A 303 14.37 20.68 14.09
C PHE A 303 14.58 21.51 12.82
N THR A 304 13.94 21.17 11.72
CA THR A 304 14.04 21.92 10.46
C THR A 304 13.42 23.33 10.56
N ALA A 305 12.32 23.48 11.30
CA ALA A 305 11.74 24.80 11.58
C ALA A 305 12.69 25.68 12.42
N ILE A 306 13.40 25.10 13.37
CA ILE A 306 14.43 25.82 14.13
C ILE A 306 15.57 26.26 13.20
N MET A 307 16.01 25.42 12.25
CA MET A 307 17.02 25.81 11.26
C MET A 307 16.55 27.00 10.41
N ALA A 308 15.32 26.96 9.92
CA ALA A 308 14.73 28.12 9.20
C ALA A 308 14.64 29.39 10.07
N SER A 309 14.30 29.23 11.35
CA SER A 309 14.25 30.33 12.30
C SER A 309 15.63 30.95 12.58
N VAL A 310 16.72 30.16 12.60
CA VAL A 310 18.09 30.65 12.71
C VAL A 310 18.42 31.57 11.53
N VAL A 311 18.00 31.20 10.31
CA VAL A 311 18.22 32.04 9.13
C VAL A 311 17.49 33.39 9.27
N ILE A 312 16.26 33.39 9.78
CA ILE A 312 15.52 34.63 10.06
C ILE A 312 16.28 35.48 11.09
N GLY A 313 16.82 34.83 12.12
CA GLY A 313 17.59 35.50 13.18
C GLY A 313 18.77 36.30 12.67
N PHE A 314 19.45 35.91 11.58
CA PHE A 314 20.53 36.71 10.98
C PHE A 314 20.08 38.05 10.43
N PHE A 315 18.79 38.23 10.15
CA PHE A 315 18.19 39.48 9.62
C PHE A 315 17.33 40.21 10.64
N GLN A 316 17.51 39.94 11.95
CA GLN A 316 16.68 40.54 12.98
C GLN A 316 16.70 42.08 12.94
N GLU A 317 17.88 42.71 12.80
CA GLU A 317 18.03 44.16 12.73
C GLU A 317 17.31 44.79 11.52
N ASP A 318 17.26 44.06 10.39
CA ASP A 318 16.61 44.50 9.18
C ASP A 318 15.07 44.40 9.32
N ILE A 319 14.58 43.35 9.97
CA ILE A 319 13.18 43.15 10.28
C ILE A 319 12.69 44.23 11.28
N GLU A 320 13.48 44.58 12.29
CA GLU A 320 13.10 45.62 13.24
C GLU A 320 12.92 47.00 12.57
N LYS A 321 13.71 47.29 11.52
CA LYS A 321 13.60 48.54 10.76
C LYS A 321 12.44 48.52 9.76
N VAL A 322 12.17 47.38 9.15
CA VAL A 322 11.11 47.19 8.13
C VAL A 322 10.19 46.04 8.53
N VAL A 323 9.27 46.28 9.42
CA VAL A 323 8.32 45.28 9.96
C VAL A 323 7.51 44.60 8.86
N ALA A 324 7.30 45.26 7.72
CA ALA A 324 6.61 44.69 6.57
C ALA A 324 7.30 43.39 6.04
N LEU A 325 8.61 43.26 6.22
CA LEU A 325 9.34 42.03 5.88
C LEU A 325 8.80 40.84 6.70
N ALA A 326 8.59 40.99 8.00
CA ALA A 326 8.03 39.94 8.85
C ALA A 326 6.61 39.54 8.42
N VAL A 327 5.80 40.50 7.99
CA VAL A 327 4.40 40.25 7.56
C VAL A 327 4.36 39.46 6.24
N LEU A 328 5.33 39.70 5.36
CA LEU A 328 5.35 39.11 4.02
C LEU A 328 6.10 37.76 3.94
N MET A 329 6.99 37.45 4.91
CA MET A 329 7.71 36.16 4.96
C MET A 329 6.83 34.92 4.76
N PRO A 330 5.67 34.79 5.44
CA PRO A 330 4.83 33.60 5.30
C PRO A 330 4.33 33.35 3.86
N ILE A 331 4.16 34.41 3.07
CA ILE A 331 3.72 34.28 1.66
C ILE A 331 4.80 33.56 0.84
N VAL A 332 6.07 34.00 0.99
CA VAL A 332 7.17 33.40 0.23
C VAL A 332 7.40 31.94 0.62
N ALA A 333 7.48 31.65 1.93
CA ALA A 333 7.70 30.30 2.45
C ALA A 333 6.57 29.34 2.04
N SER A 334 5.32 29.74 2.31
CA SER A 334 4.14 28.91 1.99
C SER A 334 4.06 28.58 0.50
N MET A 335 4.33 29.54 -0.38
CA MET A 335 4.24 29.31 -1.82
C MET A 335 5.36 28.38 -2.32
N GLY A 336 6.59 28.54 -1.79
CA GLY A 336 7.69 27.64 -2.10
C GLY A 336 7.43 26.22 -1.62
N GLY A 337 6.99 26.06 -0.36
CA GLY A 337 6.66 24.76 0.22
C GLY A 337 5.57 24.03 -0.58
N ASN A 338 4.47 24.72 -0.91
CA ASN A 338 3.38 24.13 -1.70
C ASN A 338 3.82 23.74 -3.11
N ALA A 339 4.59 24.58 -3.80
CA ALA A 339 5.10 24.25 -5.13
C ALA A 339 6.07 23.06 -5.10
N GLY A 340 6.95 23.01 -4.08
CA GLY A 340 7.86 21.89 -3.88
C GLY A 340 7.13 20.58 -3.62
N MET A 341 6.08 20.61 -2.80
CA MET A 341 5.25 19.44 -2.52
C MET A 341 4.49 18.94 -3.77
N GLN A 342 4.03 19.85 -4.65
CA GLN A 342 3.39 19.46 -5.92
C GLN A 342 4.39 18.73 -6.85
N THR A 343 5.59 19.28 -7.03
CA THR A 343 6.64 18.62 -7.82
C THR A 343 7.06 17.29 -7.19
N LEU A 344 7.19 17.25 -5.86
CA LEU A 344 7.53 16.06 -5.11
C LEU A 344 6.52 14.93 -5.35
N ALA A 345 5.22 15.20 -5.20
CA ALA A 345 4.17 14.20 -5.38
C ALA A 345 4.20 13.61 -6.80
N VAL A 346 4.39 14.44 -7.83
CA VAL A 346 4.54 13.97 -9.21
C VAL A 346 5.81 13.14 -9.37
N THR A 347 6.92 13.55 -8.76
CA THR A 347 8.19 12.84 -8.87
C THR A 347 8.15 11.48 -8.18
N ILE A 348 7.57 11.37 -6.98
CA ILE A 348 7.39 10.08 -6.29
C ILE A 348 6.55 9.14 -7.14
N LYS A 349 5.40 9.62 -7.65
CA LYS A 349 4.58 8.82 -8.57
C LYS A 349 5.40 8.30 -9.75
N THR A 350 6.17 9.17 -10.44
CA THR A 350 6.95 8.74 -11.61
C THR A 350 8.14 7.83 -11.28
N ILE A 351 8.60 7.86 -10.03
CA ILE A 351 9.59 6.91 -9.50
C ILE A 351 8.93 5.56 -9.24
N ALA A 352 7.77 5.53 -8.58
CA ALA A 352 7.00 4.33 -8.27
C ALA A 352 6.56 3.62 -9.57
N THR A 353 6.00 4.35 -10.54
CA THR A 353 5.60 3.79 -11.85
C THR A 353 6.76 3.47 -12.79
N LYS A 354 8.02 3.63 -12.35
CA LYS A 354 9.25 3.44 -13.17
C LYS A 354 9.28 4.27 -14.48
N GLU A 355 8.46 5.32 -14.58
CA GLU A 355 8.46 6.25 -15.71
C GLU A 355 9.70 7.14 -15.73
N LEU A 356 10.26 7.45 -14.53
CA LEU A 356 11.47 8.25 -14.40
C LEU A 356 12.72 7.39 -14.60
N THR A 357 13.35 7.52 -15.75
CA THR A 357 14.56 6.78 -16.14
C THR A 357 15.79 7.68 -16.20
N LYS A 358 17.00 7.09 -16.19
CA LYS A 358 18.25 7.84 -16.36
C LYS A 358 18.27 8.65 -17.66
N ASN A 359 17.58 8.17 -18.70
CA ASN A 359 17.58 8.81 -20.04
C ASN A 359 16.68 10.06 -20.09
N ASN A 360 15.57 10.09 -19.33
CA ASN A 360 14.64 11.21 -19.33
C ASN A 360 14.80 12.14 -18.12
N PHE A 361 15.66 11.80 -17.17
CA PHE A 361 15.87 12.57 -15.95
C PHE A 361 16.21 14.05 -16.21
N SER A 362 17.20 14.30 -17.07
CA SER A 362 17.60 15.67 -17.42
C SER A 362 16.45 16.47 -18.07
N GLN A 363 15.63 15.82 -18.88
CA GLN A 363 14.47 16.47 -19.51
C GLN A 363 13.41 16.84 -18.47
N ASN A 364 13.18 15.98 -17.48
CA ASN A 364 12.24 16.26 -16.39
C ASN A 364 12.74 17.39 -15.49
N ILE A 365 14.03 17.47 -15.16
CA ILE A 365 14.61 18.62 -14.46
C ILE A 365 14.36 19.93 -15.21
N ILE A 366 14.62 19.94 -16.53
CA ILE A 366 14.41 21.14 -17.35
C ILE A 366 12.94 21.55 -17.38
N LYS A 367 12.02 20.57 -17.42
CA LYS A 367 10.58 20.84 -17.36
C LYS A 367 10.19 21.47 -16.03
N GLU A 368 10.58 20.87 -14.90
CA GLU A 368 10.27 21.39 -13.56
C GLU A 368 10.91 22.76 -13.30
N PHE A 369 12.13 22.98 -13.77
CA PHE A 369 12.79 24.29 -13.74
C PHE A 369 11.98 25.33 -14.54
N SER A 370 11.50 24.96 -15.74
CA SER A 370 10.70 25.86 -16.58
C SER A 370 9.32 26.16 -15.96
N ILE A 371 8.70 25.16 -15.34
CA ILE A 371 7.45 25.32 -14.59
C ILE A 371 7.68 26.25 -13.41
N GLY A 372 8.78 26.08 -12.68
CA GLY A 372 9.17 26.95 -11.56
C GLY A 372 9.34 28.41 -11.98
N ILE A 373 10.02 28.66 -13.12
CA ILE A 373 10.14 30.01 -13.67
C ILE A 373 8.77 30.59 -14.05
N LEU A 374 7.95 29.86 -14.78
CA LEU A 374 6.66 30.34 -15.28
C LEU A 374 5.71 30.67 -14.11
N ASN A 375 5.55 29.73 -13.18
CA ASN A 375 4.76 29.94 -11.97
C ASN A 375 5.36 31.08 -11.12
N GLY A 376 6.70 31.11 -10.99
CA GLY A 376 7.41 32.17 -10.29
C GLY A 376 7.06 33.57 -10.83
N ILE A 377 7.08 33.74 -12.14
CA ILE A 377 6.71 35.01 -12.78
C ILE A 377 5.22 35.36 -12.53
N ILE A 378 4.32 34.41 -12.70
CA ILE A 378 2.88 34.63 -12.49
C ILE A 378 2.64 35.06 -11.05
N PHE A 379 3.13 34.32 -10.06
CA PHE A 379 2.92 34.62 -8.65
C PHE A 379 3.72 35.86 -8.17
N ALA A 380 4.85 36.17 -8.78
CA ALA A 380 5.56 37.42 -8.56
C ALA A 380 4.72 38.64 -8.94
N ILE A 381 4.06 38.60 -10.11
CA ILE A 381 3.17 39.69 -10.55
C ILE A 381 1.99 39.85 -9.60
N ILE A 382 1.34 38.71 -9.24
CA ILE A 382 0.18 38.74 -8.33
C ILE A 382 0.59 39.30 -6.95
N SER A 383 1.69 38.79 -6.36
CA SER A 383 2.17 39.25 -5.07
C SER A 383 2.66 40.68 -5.10
N ALA A 384 3.29 41.14 -6.19
CA ALA A 384 3.66 42.56 -6.36
C ALA A 384 2.44 43.48 -6.31
N ILE A 385 1.38 43.13 -7.03
CA ILE A 385 0.13 43.94 -7.04
C ILE A 385 -0.47 43.97 -5.62
N VAL A 386 -0.54 42.83 -4.95
CA VAL A 386 -1.10 42.78 -3.58
C VAL A 386 -0.28 43.65 -2.62
N VAL A 387 1.07 43.49 -2.64
CA VAL A 387 1.96 44.26 -1.77
C VAL A 387 1.91 45.74 -2.07
N GLN A 388 1.86 46.15 -3.35
CA GLN A 388 1.71 47.53 -3.75
C GLN A 388 0.40 48.15 -3.24
N LEU A 389 -0.69 47.41 -3.33
CA LEU A 389 -1.99 47.89 -2.82
C LEU A 389 -2.03 47.93 -1.30
N TRP A 390 -1.34 47.03 -0.61
CA TRP A 390 -1.37 46.92 0.86
C TRP A 390 -0.44 47.92 1.55
N PHE A 391 0.82 47.99 1.09
CA PHE A 391 1.88 48.78 1.72
C PHE A 391 2.18 50.09 0.97
N ASN A 392 1.70 50.24 -0.27
CA ASN A 392 2.00 51.36 -1.16
C ASN A 392 3.54 51.63 -1.31
N ASP A 393 4.32 50.51 -1.33
CA ASP A 393 5.77 50.51 -1.40
C ASP A 393 6.26 49.69 -2.57
N THR A 394 6.86 50.33 -3.55
CA THR A 394 7.37 49.71 -4.77
C THR A 394 8.60 48.86 -4.51
N THR A 395 9.41 49.19 -3.51
CA THR A 395 10.62 48.46 -3.14
C THR A 395 10.24 47.09 -2.56
N LEU A 396 9.26 47.08 -1.62
CA LEU A 396 8.72 45.81 -1.09
C LEU A 396 8.10 44.93 -2.18
N SER A 397 7.36 45.55 -3.12
CA SER A 397 6.76 44.85 -4.25
C SER A 397 7.83 44.19 -5.15
N LEU A 398 8.95 44.84 -5.37
CA LEU A 398 10.07 44.32 -6.14
C LEU A 398 10.78 43.17 -5.39
N ILE A 399 11.03 43.35 -4.08
CA ILE A 399 11.68 42.34 -3.24
C ILE A 399 10.89 41.03 -3.22
N ILE A 400 9.56 41.10 -2.98
CA ILE A 400 8.74 39.89 -2.94
C ILE A 400 8.67 39.22 -4.31
N SER A 401 8.63 40.01 -5.39
CA SER A 401 8.60 39.48 -6.76
C SER A 401 9.83 38.66 -7.10
N ILE A 402 11.00 39.19 -6.86
CA ILE A 402 12.27 38.49 -7.13
C ILE A 402 12.39 37.23 -6.25
N SER A 403 12.09 37.38 -4.97
CA SER A 403 12.15 36.27 -4.00
C SER A 403 11.16 35.15 -4.36
N MET A 404 9.96 35.51 -4.84
CA MET A 404 8.96 34.54 -5.29
C MET A 404 9.46 33.71 -6.49
N ILE A 405 10.07 34.38 -7.49
CA ILE A 405 10.64 33.68 -8.65
C ILE A 405 11.75 32.71 -8.20
N LEU A 406 12.67 33.19 -7.37
CA LEU A 406 13.76 32.36 -6.87
C LEU A 406 13.26 31.15 -6.10
N ASN A 407 12.31 31.36 -5.16
CA ASN A 407 11.78 30.29 -4.33
C ASN A 407 10.99 29.25 -5.14
N MET A 408 10.23 29.67 -6.16
CA MET A 408 9.52 28.76 -7.04
C MET A 408 10.45 27.92 -7.90
N ILE A 409 11.57 28.48 -8.37
CA ILE A 409 12.60 27.73 -9.08
C ILE A 409 13.23 26.67 -8.17
N VAL A 410 13.56 27.04 -6.94
CA VAL A 410 14.12 26.14 -5.92
C VAL A 410 13.13 25.02 -5.62
N ALA A 411 11.87 25.35 -5.43
CA ALA A 411 10.79 24.38 -5.18
C ALA A 411 10.70 23.32 -6.29
N GLY A 412 10.66 23.74 -7.56
CA GLY A 412 10.64 22.83 -8.69
C GLY A 412 11.90 21.96 -8.79
N LEU A 413 13.08 22.54 -8.59
CA LEU A 413 14.33 21.79 -8.67
C LEU A 413 14.47 20.76 -7.52
N PHE A 414 14.24 21.18 -6.27
CA PHE A 414 14.42 20.29 -5.13
C PHE A 414 13.28 19.30 -4.94
N GLY A 415 12.09 19.61 -5.47
CA GLY A 415 10.97 18.66 -5.56
C GLY A 415 11.30 17.42 -6.42
N ILE A 416 12.24 17.52 -7.38
CA ILE A 416 12.73 16.36 -8.15
C ILE A 416 14.07 15.83 -7.63
N LEU A 417 15.00 16.70 -7.23
CA LEU A 417 16.36 16.29 -6.84
C LEU A 417 16.36 15.50 -5.52
N VAL A 418 15.55 15.90 -4.54
CA VAL A 418 15.52 15.25 -3.23
C VAL A 418 15.07 13.78 -3.34
N PRO A 419 13.89 13.45 -3.90
CA PRO A 419 13.45 12.05 -3.97
C PRO A 419 14.37 11.17 -4.81
N VAL A 420 14.92 11.69 -5.92
CA VAL A 420 15.89 10.94 -6.74
C VAL A 420 17.19 10.69 -5.99
N SER A 421 17.65 11.65 -5.19
CA SER A 421 18.85 11.48 -4.37
C SER A 421 18.66 10.42 -3.30
N LEU A 422 17.51 10.40 -2.62
CA LEU A 422 17.17 9.39 -1.62
C LEU A 422 17.08 8.00 -2.25
N LYS A 423 16.43 7.87 -3.41
CA LYS A 423 16.40 6.61 -4.16
C LYS A 423 17.79 6.09 -4.50
N ASN A 424 18.69 6.97 -4.94
CA ASN A 424 20.07 6.57 -5.24
C ASN A 424 20.88 6.16 -4.00
N MET A 425 20.44 6.54 -2.81
CA MET A 425 21.00 6.13 -1.52
C MET A 425 20.32 4.87 -0.96
N ASN A 426 19.42 4.24 -1.70
CA ASN A 426 18.57 3.12 -1.27
C ASN A 426 17.70 3.48 -0.04
N ILE A 427 17.25 4.73 0.03
CA ILE A 427 16.27 5.21 1.00
C ILE A 427 14.97 5.45 0.25
N ASP A 428 13.86 4.99 0.81
CA ASP A 428 12.55 5.22 0.23
C ASP A 428 12.28 6.72 0.06
N PRO A 429 12.00 7.19 -1.18
CA PRO A 429 11.76 8.60 -1.45
C PRO A 429 10.52 9.16 -0.73
N ALA A 430 9.49 8.34 -0.46
CA ALA A 430 8.26 8.79 0.19
C ALA A 430 8.49 9.17 1.66
N ILE A 431 9.41 8.49 2.34
CA ILE A 431 9.60 8.61 3.79
C ILE A 431 10.05 10.02 4.24
N ALA A 432 11.05 10.62 3.61
CA ALA A 432 11.69 11.83 4.15
C ALA A 432 11.63 13.05 3.21
N SER A 433 11.23 12.85 1.95
CA SER A 433 11.34 13.88 0.93
C SER A 433 10.57 15.16 1.26
N SER A 434 9.38 15.05 1.86
CA SER A 434 8.52 16.20 2.18
C SER A 434 9.21 17.16 3.15
N VAL A 435 9.83 16.65 4.20
CA VAL A 435 10.54 17.44 5.21
C VAL A 435 11.75 18.14 4.60
N PHE A 436 12.53 17.43 3.78
CA PHE A 436 13.72 18.05 3.14
C PHE A 436 13.32 19.12 2.12
N VAL A 437 12.31 18.87 1.30
CA VAL A 437 11.85 19.84 0.29
C VAL A 437 11.33 21.11 0.97
N THR A 438 10.46 20.99 1.97
CA THR A 438 9.91 22.14 2.70
C THR A 438 11.02 22.90 3.44
N THR A 439 11.97 22.20 4.06
CA THR A 439 13.11 22.86 4.74
C THR A 439 13.95 23.68 3.76
N ILE A 440 14.28 23.10 2.61
CA ILE A 440 15.09 23.81 1.60
C ILE A 440 14.35 25.04 1.07
N THR A 441 13.06 24.91 0.79
CA THR A 441 12.25 26.04 0.28
C THR A 441 12.07 27.12 1.34
N ASP A 442 11.93 26.77 2.61
CA ASP A 442 11.82 27.74 3.71
C ASP A 442 13.16 28.48 3.92
N VAL A 443 14.26 27.74 4.06
CA VAL A 443 15.59 28.32 4.27
C VAL A 443 15.98 29.24 3.12
N ILE A 444 15.86 28.76 1.88
CA ILE A 444 16.22 29.57 0.70
C ILE A 444 15.20 30.69 0.47
N GLY A 445 13.91 30.44 0.74
CA GLY A 445 12.85 31.44 0.67
C GLY A 445 13.11 32.61 1.62
N PHE A 446 13.39 32.33 2.90
CA PHE A 446 13.74 33.36 3.88
C PHE A 446 15.06 34.06 3.56
N LEU A 447 16.10 33.30 3.21
CA LEU A 447 17.40 33.84 2.86
C LEU A 447 17.31 34.79 1.66
N SER A 448 16.60 34.39 0.60
CA SER A 448 16.41 35.23 -0.60
C SER A 448 15.58 36.46 -0.30
N PHE A 449 14.46 36.30 0.40
CA PHE A 449 13.55 37.42 0.68
C PHE A 449 14.18 38.44 1.62
N LEU A 450 14.70 38.01 2.74
CA LEU A 450 15.35 38.91 3.73
C LEU A 450 16.68 39.43 3.22
N GLY A 451 17.47 38.59 2.53
CA GLY A 451 18.76 39.04 1.96
C GLY A 451 18.60 40.11 0.87
N ILE A 452 17.62 39.93 -0.04
CA ILE A 452 17.27 40.96 -1.02
C ILE A 452 16.71 42.19 -0.30
N GLY A 453 15.87 42.01 0.72
CA GLY A 453 15.36 43.08 1.56
C GLY A 453 16.46 43.89 2.22
N ALA A 454 17.40 43.24 2.87
CA ALA A 454 18.55 43.87 3.44
C ALA A 454 19.37 44.69 2.43
N TYR A 455 19.60 44.13 1.23
CA TYR A 455 20.31 44.82 0.16
C TYR A 455 19.63 46.08 -0.37
N PHE A 456 18.30 46.08 -0.47
CA PHE A 456 17.55 47.22 -1.03
C PHE A 456 17.24 48.30 -0.03
N PHE A 457 17.21 48.02 1.27
CA PHE A 457 16.96 49.00 2.34
C PHE A 457 18.25 49.52 2.99
N TYR A 458 19.42 49.02 2.62
CA TYR A 458 20.76 49.43 3.02
C TYR A 458 21.69 49.60 1.82
#